data_ebac99472751ddeba01e867fb40ad427
#
_entry.id   ebac99472751ddeba01e867fb40ad427
#
_cell.length_a   1.000
_cell.length_b   1.000
_cell.length_c   1.000
_cell.angle_alpha   90.00
_cell.angle_beta   90.00
_cell.angle_gamma   90.00
#
_symmetry.space_group_name_H-M   'P 1'
#
loop_
_entity.id
_entity.type
_entity.pdbx_description
1 polymer ?
#
loop_
_entity_poly.entity_id
_entity_poly.type
_entity_poly.pdbx_seq_one_letter_code
_entity_poly.pdbx_strand_id
1 'polypeptide(L)'
;AGTKEDLFNRSIYWLNDFYKDPVRVTSLRDIETGKIVGQHRFRIYYTDDDGNKIAAGMIGYDFMIEFKQDRYRYTLNKFLFKSATRQPVEKWLNKSDPAYDVRWNEYLDQIAEYAKDWSDSLKEKMKPEVEKTPDEW
;
A
#
# COMPACT_ATOMS: atom_id res chain seq x y z
N ALA A 1 -3.11 21.11 3.86
CA ALA A 1 -4.45 21.36 3.39
C ALA A 1 -4.44 21.67 1.89
N GLY A 2 -5.53 21.38 1.21
CA GLY A 2 -5.67 21.61 -0.22
C GLY A 2 -7.09 21.36 -0.66
N THR A 3 -7.44 21.80 -1.87
CA THR A 3 -8.74 21.47 -2.42
C THR A 3 -8.82 19.97 -2.73
N LYS A 4 -10.03 19.48 -2.91
CA LYS A 4 -10.25 18.10 -3.34
C LYS A 4 -9.47 17.77 -4.62
N GLU A 5 -9.45 18.70 -5.59
CA GLU A 5 -8.69 18.57 -6.83
C GLU A 5 -7.19 18.52 -6.58
N ASP A 6 -6.67 19.36 -5.71
CA ASP A 6 -5.23 19.36 -5.36
C ASP A 6 -4.82 18.03 -4.76
N LEU A 7 -5.61 17.54 -3.81
CA LEU A 7 -5.34 16.26 -3.14
C LEU A 7 -5.43 15.10 -4.12
N PHE A 8 -6.42 15.11 -4.98
CA PHE A 8 -6.57 14.12 -6.04
C PHE A 8 -5.35 14.10 -6.96
N ASN A 9 -4.92 15.26 -7.44
CA ASN A 9 -3.78 15.38 -8.35
C ASN A 9 -2.48 14.92 -7.67
N ARG A 10 -2.28 15.25 -6.40
CA ARG A 10 -1.11 14.78 -5.65
C ARG A 10 -1.10 13.25 -5.53
N SER A 11 -2.27 12.65 -5.36
CA SER A 11 -2.39 11.19 -5.33
C SER A 11 -2.05 10.56 -6.68
N ILE A 12 -2.44 11.18 -7.78
CA ILE A 12 -2.07 10.71 -9.12
C ILE A 12 -0.55 10.74 -9.30
N TYR A 13 0.12 11.82 -8.87
CA TYR A 13 1.58 11.89 -8.90
C TYR A 13 2.21 10.80 -8.04
N TRP A 14 1.66 10.56 -6.84
CA TRP A 14 2.13 9.49 -5.97
C TRP A 14 1.98 8.11 -6.64
N LEU A 15 0.86 7.84 -7.29
CA LEU A 15 0.65 6.59 -8.01
C LEU A 15 1.69 6.40 -9.11
N ASN A 16 2.02 7.46 -9.84
CA ASN A 16 3.02 7.41 -10.90
C ASN A 16 4.43 7.13 -10.36
N ASP A 17 4.73 7.59 -9.15
CA ASP A 17 6.02 7.36 -8.51
C ASP A 17 6.11 5.98 -7.85
N PHE A 18 5.02 5.52 -7.25
CA PHE A 18 5.01 4.29 -6.45
C PHE A 18 4.86 3.03 -7.30
N TYR A 19 4.04 3.09 -8.33
CA TYR A 19 3.74 1.94 -9.20
C TYR A 19 4.36 2.11 -10.58
N LYS A 20 4.84 0.99 -11.14
CA LYS A 20 5.40 0.98 -12.51
C LYS A 20 4.33 1.20 -13.57
N ASP A 21 3.13 0.67 -13.34
CA ASP A 21 2.01 0.78 -14.27
C ASP A 21 0.76 1.21 -13.51
N PRO A 22 0.67 2.50 -13.14
CA PRO A 22 -0.40 2.98 -12.28
C PRO A 22 -1.79 2.86 -12.91
N VAL A 23 -1.90 2.87 -14.23
CA VAL A 23 -3.19 2.72 -14.91
C VAL A 23 -3.75 1.31 -14.71
N ARG A 24 -2.90 0.28 -14.79
CA ARG A 24 -3.33 -1.10 -14.55
C ARG A 24 -3.67 -1.37 -13.10
N VAL A 25 -3.01 -0.68 -12.19
CA VAL A 25 -3.21 -0.86 -10.75
C VAL A 25 -4.55 -0.28 -10.30
N THR A 26 -5.00 0.81 -10.92
CA THR A 26 -6.25 1.48 -10.52
C THR A 26 -7.43 1.00 -11.34
N SER A 27 -8.53 0.66 -10.65
CA SER A 27 -9.81 0.30 -11.26
C SER A 27 -10.78 1.48 -11.30
N LEU A 28 -10.57 2.49 -10.46
CA LEU A 28 -11.39 3.69 -10.40
C LEU A 28 -10.53 4.91 -10.09
N ARG A 29 -10.71 5.96 -10.89
CA ARG A 29 -10.18 7.30 -10.63
C ARG A 29 -11.31 8.28 -10.89
N ASP A 30 -11.96 8.74 -9.86
CA ASP A 30 -13.13 9.61 -9.98
C ASP A 30 -12.99 10.82 -9.08
N ILE A 31 -12.74 11.98 -9.71
CA ILE A 31 -12.61 13.24 -8.98
C ILE A 31 -13.96 13.73 -8.43
N GLU A 32 -15.06 13.42 -9.10
CA GLU A 32 -16.38 13.87 -8.65
C GLU A 32 -16.79 13.23 -7.34
N THR A 33 -16.62 11.91 -7.22
CA THR A 33 -16.86 11.21 -5.97
C THR A 33 -15.68 11.32 -5.01
N GLY A 34 -14.51 11.75 -5.49
CA GLY A 34 -13.31 11.89 -4.69
C GLY A 34 -12.71 10.55 -4.28
N LYS A 35 -12.63 9.60 -5.21
CA LYS A 35 -12.13 8.26 -4.92
C LYS A 35 -11.13 7.78 -5.96
N ILE A 36 -10.10 7.10 -5.47
CA ILE A 36 -9.21 6.26 -6.26
C ILE A 36 -9.25 4.88 -5.63
N VAL A 37 -9.53 3.86 -6.44
CA VAL A 37 -9.58 2.47 -6.00
C VAL A 37 -8.62 1.67 -6.87
N GLY A 38 -7.90 0.75 -6.27
CA GLY A 38 -7.00 -0.10 -7.02
C GLY A 38 -6.65 -1.39 -6.29
N GLN A 39 -5.89 -2.21 -6.98
CA GLN A 39 -5.40 -3.50 -6.51
C GLN A 39 -3.97 -3.67 -6.97
N HIS A 40 -3.15 -4.25 -6.12
CA HIS A 40 -1.78 -4.57 -6.47
C HIS A 40 -1.29 -5.77 -5.65
N ARG A 41 -0.06 -6.12 -5.84
CA ARG A 41 0.58 -7.23 -5.13
C ARG A 41 2.05 -6.93 -4.94
N PHE A 42 2.62 -7.55 -3.91
CA PHE A 42 4.06 -7.50 -3.66
C PHE A 42 4.57 -8.86 -3.21
N ARG A 43 5.86 -9.09 -3.40
CA ARG A 43 6.49 -10.35 -3.04
C ARG A 43 6.93 -10.33 -1.59
N ILE A 44 6.75 -11.46 -0.91
CA ILE A 44 7.27 -11.67 0.43
C ILE A 44 8.32 -12.79 0.41
N TYR A 45 9.15 -12.79 1.44
CA TYR A 45 10.29 -13.68 1.55
C TYR A 45 10.34 -14.33 2.92
N TYR A 46 11.00 -15.46 3.01
CA TYR A 46 11.44 -16.01 4.27
C TYR A 46 12.97 -16.19 4.25
N THR A 47 13.55 -16.22 5.44
CA THR A 47 14.98 -16.45 5.59
C THR A 47 15.23 -17.93 5.87
N ASP A 48 16.07 -18.58 5.07
CA ASP A 48 16.43 -19.96 5.29
C ASP A 48 17.49 -20.10 6.39
N ASP A 49 17.90 -21.37 6.69
CA ASP A 49 18.85 -21.64 7.76
C ASP A 49 20.24 -21.05 7.47
N ASP A 50 20.58 -20.79 6.21
CA ASP A 50 21.84 -20.18 5.80
C ASP A 50 21.79 -18.64 5.75
N GLY A 51 20.66 -18.03 6.12
CA GLY A 51 20.47 -16.59 6.09
C GLY A 51 20.09 -16.01 4.73
N ASN A 52 19.78 -16.86 3.75
CA ASN A 52 19.36 -16.42 2.42
C ASN A 52 17.88 -16.08 2.38
N LYS A 53 17.53 -15.04 1.64
CA LYS A 53 16.13 -14.70 1.40
C LYS A 53 15.56 -15.52 0.25
N ILE A 54 14.52 -16.27 0.54
CA ILE A 54 13.82 -17.14 -0.41
C ILE A 54 12.42 -16.57 -0.67
N ALA A 55 12.05 -16.46 -1.93
CA ALA A 55 10.72 -15.97 -2.30
C ALA A 55 9.66 -16.95 -1.80
N ALA A 56 8.72 -16.44 -0.99
CA ALA A 56 7.65 -17.26 -0.40
C ALA A 56 6.37 -17.21 -1.23
N GLY A 57 6.12 -16.11 -1.94
CA GLY A 57 4.92 -15.90 -2.72
C GLY A 57 4.61 -14.42 -2.86
N MET A 58 3.37 -14.13 -3.20
CA MET A 58 2.88 -12.76 -3.40
C MET A 58 1.75 -12.45 -2.42
N ILE A 59 1.71 -11.22 -1.95
CA ILE A 59 0.58 -10.68 -1.20
C ILE A 59 -0.20 -9.75 -2.10
N GLY A 60 -1.46 -10.09 -2.36
CA GLY A 60 -2.39 -9.21 -3.04
C GLY A 60 -3.15 -8.34 -2.04
N TYR A 61 -3.55 -7.15 -2.43
CA TYR A 61 -4.31 -6.25 -1.59
C TYR A 61 -5.15 -5.30 -2.43
N ASP A 62 -6.19 -4.76 -1.82
CA ASP A 62 -6.99 -3.67 -2.36
C ASP A 62 -6.63 -2.40 -1.63
N PHE A 63 -6.67 -1.28 -2.34
CA PHE A 63 -6.53 0.04 -1.70
C PHE A 63 -7.59 1.00 -2.19
N MET A 64 -7.92 1.95 -1.34
CA MET A 64 -8.84 3.04 -1.65
C MET A 64 -8.31 4.32 -1.02
N ILE A 65 -8.34 5.41 -1.79
CA ILE A 65 -8.03 6.75 -1.29
C ILE A 65 -9.27 7.61 -1.53
N GLU A 66 -9.73 8.27 -0.49
CA GLU A 66 -10.90 9.15 -0.54
C GLU A 66 -10.50 10.58 -0.21
N PHE A 67 -11.08 11.54 -0.93
CA PHE A 67 -10.73 12.94 -0.82
C PHE A 67 -11.95 13.79 -0.52
N LYS A 68 -11.76 14.77 0.35
CA LYS A 68 -12.70 15.87 0.60
C LYS A 68 -11.91 17.17 0.63
N GLN A 69 -12.61 18.29 0.73
CA GLN A 69 -11.96 19.58 0.94
C GLN A 69 -11.07 19.51 2.19
N ASP A 70 -9.80 19.81 2.03
CA ASP A 70 -8.78 19.88 3.10
C ASP A 70 -8.44 18.56 3.81
N ARG A 71 -8.95 17.42 3.34
CA ARG A 71 -8.66 16.14 3.98
C ARG A 71 -8.77 14.96 3.02
N TYR A 72 -8.08 13.89 3.38
CA TYR A 72 -8.14 12.62 2.68
C TYR A 72 -8.03 11.48 3.69
N ARG A 73 -8.44 10.30 3.26
CA ARG A 73 -8.21 9.06 4.00
C ARG A 73 -7.88 7.94 3.03
N TYR A 74 -7.24 6.91 3.53
CA TYR A 74 -6.88 5.74 2.74
C TYR A 74 -7.17 4.46 3.49
N THR A 75 -7.40 3.39 2.74
CA THR A 75 -7.65 2.05 3.26
C THR A 75 -6.85 1.05 2.45
N LEU A 76 -6.16 0.15 3.15
CA LEU A 76 -5.54 -1.05 2.59
C LEU A 76 -6.21 -2.25 3.24
N ASN A 77 -6.75 -3.15 2.44
CA ASN A 77 -7.46 -4.31 2.98
C ASN A 77 -7.44 -5.51 2.01
N LYS A 78 -8.13 -6.58 2.39
CA LYS A 78 -8.27 -7.79 1.61
C LYS A 78 -6.91 -8.39 1.22
N PHE A 79 -6.00 -8.44 2.17
CA PHE A 79 -4.70 -9.06 1.97
C PHE A 79 -4.86 -10.55 1.76
N LEU A 80 -4.33 -11.05 0.63
CA LEU A 80 -4.37 -12.46 0.26
C LEU A 80 -2.97 -12.95 -0.05
N PHE A 81 -2.61 -14.07 0.57
CA PHE A 81 -1.39 -14.79 0.20
C PHE A 81 -1.66 -15.61 -1.06
N LYS A 82 -0.86 -15.37 -2.09
CA LYS A 82 -0.92 -16.07 -3.38
C LYS A 82 0.37 -16.86 -3.58
N SER A 83 0.24 -18.17 -3.51
CA SER A 83 1.29 -19.14 -3.79
C SER A 83 0.65 -20.23 -4.65
N ALA A 84 0.82 -21.50 -4.27
CA ALA A 84 0.07 -22.60 -4.90
C ALA A 84 -1.44 -22.53 -4.59
N THR A 85 -1.79 -21.97 -3.41
CA THR A 85 -3.18 -21.75 -2.99
C THR A 85 -3.36 -20.30 -2.55
N ARG A 86 -4.60 -19.82 -2.57
CA ARG A 86 -4.95 -18.49 -2.06
C ARG A 86 -5.43 -18.61 -0.63
N GLN A 87 -4.88 -17.81 0.27
CA GLN A 87 -5.24 -17.82 1.68
C GLN A 87 -5.42 -16.40 2.20
N PRO A 88 -6.51 -16.11 2.95
CA PRO A 88 -6.61 -14.85 3.68
C PRO A 88 -5.47 -14.73 4.68
N VAL A 89 -4.85 -13.55 4.73
CA VAL A 89 -3.69 -13.30 5.60
C VAL A 89 -4.09 -13.34 7.08
N GLU A 90 -5.34 -13.04 7.40
CA GLU A 90 -5.89 -13.10 8.77
C GLU A 90 -5.66 -14.46 9.43
N LYS A 91 -5.59 -15.53 8.65
CA LYS A 91 -5.26 -16.86 9.16
C LYS A 91 -3.93 -16.89 9.90
N TRP A 92 -2.98 -16.07 9.48
CA TRP A 92 -1.64 -16.03 10.08
C TRP A 92 -1.62 -15.42 11.48
N LEU A 93 -2.69 -14.74 11.87
CA LEU A 93 -2.84 -14.21 13.23
C LEU A 93 -3.22 -15.28 14.24
N ASN A 94 -3.69 -16.44 13.79
CA ASN A 94 -4.14 -17.52 14.64
C ASN A 94 -3.01 -18.49 14.94
N LYS A 95 -2.32 -18.31 16.06
CA LYS A 95 -1.23 -19.20 16.50
C LYS A 95 -1.70 -20.58 16.95
N SER A 96 -3.00 -20.76 17.13
CA SER A 96 -3.61 -22.04 17.47
C SER A 96 -4.00 -22.87 16.25
N ASP A 97 -3.86 -22.32 15.04
CA ASP A 97 -4.13 -23.06 13.81
C ASP A 97 -3.15 -24.21 13.67
N PRO A 98 -3.61 -25.46 13.35
CA PRO A 98 -2.71 -26.59 13.14
C PRO A 98 -1.66 -26.38 12.06
N ALA A 99 -1.92 -25.48 11.10
CA ALA A 99 -0.97 -25.13 10.05
C ALA A 99 -0.02 -24.00 10.43
N TYR A 100 -0.08 -23.51 11.68
CA TYR A 100 0.76 -22.40 12.14
C TYR A 100 2.24 -22.67 11.90
N ASP A 101 2.93 -21.69 11.32
CA ASP A 101 4.36 -21.68 11.07
C ASP A 101 4.94 -20.35 11.58
N VAL A 102 6.09 -20.43 12.25
CA VAL A 102 6.78 -19.22 12.73
C VAL A 102 7.10 -18.22 11.61
N ARG A 103 7.22 -18.69 10.37
CA ARG A 103 7.42 -17.83 9.20
C ARG A 103 6.26 -16.88 8.97
N TRP A 104 5.07 -17.18 9.47
CA TRP A 104 3.92 -16.27 9.38
C TRP A 104 4.20 -14.94 10.08
N ASN A 105 4.94 -14.96 11.17
CA ASN A 105 5.35 -13.71 11.84
C ASN A 105 6.24 -12.86 10.93
N GLU A 106 7.18 -13.48 10.24
CA GLU A 106 8.05 -12.80 9.27
C GLU A 106 7.24 -12.23 8.10
N TYR A 107 6.24 -12.96 7.62
CA TYR A 107 5.36 -12.51 6.55
C TYR A 107 4.49 -11.33 7.01
N LEU A 108 3.92 -11.40 8.20
CA LEU A 108 3.11 -10.32 8.77
C LEU A 108 3.95 -9.05 8.96
N ASP A 109 5.19 -9.17 9.40
CA ASP A 109 6.10 -8.03 9.54
C ASP A 109 6.37 -7.36 8.19
N GLN A 110 6.53 -8.12 7.12
CA GLN A 110 6.72 -7.60 5.78
C GLN A 110 5.47 -6.88 5.26
N ILE A 111 4.28 -7.40 5.55
CA ILE A 111 3.02 -6.75 5.20
C ILE A 111 2.89 -5.42 5.95
N ALA A 112 3.19 -5.40 7.24
CA ALA A 112 3.15 -4.19 8.05
C ALA A 112 4.15 -3.15 7.54
N GLU A 113 5.37 -3.57 7.18
CA GLU A 113 6.40 -2.69 6.61
C GLU A 113 5.96 -2.13 5.26
N TYR A 114 5.40 -2.95 4.40
CA TYR A 114 4.88 -2.51 3.11
C TYR A 114 3.76 -1.49 3.27
N ALA A 115 2.79 -1.76 4.14
CA ALA A 115 1.69 -0.86 4.41
C ALA A 115 2.19 0.48 4.98
N LYS A 116 3.20 0.43 5.84
CA LYS A 116 3.83 1.63 6.38
C LYS A 116 4.52 2.45 5.28
N ASP A 117 5.31 1.82 4.42
CA ASP A 117 5.99 2.48 3.31
C ASP A 117 4.97 3.10 2.34
N TRP A 118 3.90 2.37 2.05
CA TRP A 118 2.80 2.83 1.22
C TRP A 118 2.17 4.10 1.79
N SER A 119 1.79 4.05 3.06
CA SER A 119 1.13 5.17 3.72
C SER A 119 2.07 6.36 3.93
N ASP A 120 3.32 6.11 4.30
CA ASP A 120 4.31 7.17 4.52
C ASP A 120 4.64 7.89 3.21
N SER A 121 4.80 7.15 2.10
CA SER A 121 5.05 7.74 0.78
C SER A 121 3.87 8.58 0.29
N LEU A 122 2.64 8.10 0.52
CA LEU A 122 1.44 8.85 0.19
C LEU A 122 1.34 10.14 1.01
N LYS A 123 1.54 10.05 2.31
CA LYS A 123 1.50 11.21 3.21
C LYS A 123 2.53 12.27 2.81
N GLU A 124 3.71 11.84 2.44
CA GLU A 124 4.77 12.76 2.00
C GLU A 124 4.35 13.51 0.73
N LYS A 125 3.76 12.81 -0.23
CA LYS A 125 3.30 13.42 -1.49
C LYS A 125 2.08 14.33 -1.29
N MET A 126 1.27 14.06 -0.26
CA MET A 126 0.08 14.84 0.05
C MET A 126 0.38 16.16 0.80
N LYS A 127 1.61 16.33 1.29
CA LYS A 127 2.00 17.58 1.92
C LYS A 127 1.95 18.72 0.91
N PRO A 128 1.48 19.93 1.31
CA PRO A 128 1.53 21.10 0.44
C PRO A 128 2.98 21.38 0.05
N GLU A 129 3.20 21.77 -1.20
CA GLU A 129 4.48 22.32 -1.59
C GLU A 129 4.69 23.64 -0.85
N VAL A 130 5.85 23.76 -0.22
CA VAL A 130 6.24 25.03 0.38
C VAL A 130 6.71 25.93 -0.74
N GLU A 131 5.94 26.99 -1.04
CA GLU A 131 6.39 28.00 -1.96
C GLU A 131 7.63 28.68 -1.40
N LYS A 132 8.74 28.57 -2.11
CA LYS A 132 9.94 29.31 -1.76
C LYS A 132 9.74 30.77 -2.15
N THR A 133 9.71 31.64 -1.15
CA THR A 133 9.83 33.06 -1.42
C THR A 133 11.25 33.35 -1.92
N PRO A 134 11.49 34.49 -2.65
CA PRO A 134 12.80 34.83 -3.13
C PRO A 134 13.89 34.90 -2.04
N ASP A 135 13.49 35.04 -0.80
CA ASP A 135 14.39 35.17 0.36
C ASP A 135 14.73 33.81 1.00
N GLU A 136 14.12 32.72 0.59
CA GLU A 136 14.25 31.39 1.22
C GLU A 136 15.33 30.51 0.60
N TRP A 137 16.06 31.03 -0.34
CA TRP A 137 17.05 30.23 -1.03
C TRP A 137 18.39 30.95 -1.11
#